data_55374fe9eda30212d4405c46864f6b8e
#
_entry.id   55374fe9eda30212d4405c46864f6b8e
#
_cell.length_a   1.000
_cell.length_b   1.000
_cell.length_c   1.000
_cell.angle_alpha   90.00
_cell.angle_beta   90.00
_cell.angle_gamma   90.00
#
_symmetry.space_group_name_H-M   'P 1'
#
loop_
_entity.id
_entity.type
_entity.pdbx_description
1 polymer ?
#
loop_
_entity_poly.entity_id
_entity_poly.type
_entity_poly.pdbx_seq_one_letter_code
_entity_poly.pdbx_strand_id
1 'polypeptide(L)'
;MPAAIEQKSSEGEDARQQVRAQISTFGEEFASIGVQLGARYDGSPIIAADGAPPADDYVRYTPSSIPGGRMPHFWMDGGRGYGSSLFDRMGFCFTLLRLGGKAADTGAIEQAARARNVPLEVLDIPHFDARDLYERDLVLVRPDQYVAWRGNAPPPDPDRLLAQIVGAT
;
A
#
# COMPACT_ATOMS: atom_id res chain seq x y z
N MET A 1 -12.18 23.26 30.27
CA MET A 1 -11.13 22.94 31.26
C MET A 1 -11.72 23.13 32.63
N PRO A 2 -11.59 22.16 33.57
CA PRO A 2 -12.05 22.32 34.95
C PRO A 2 -11.34 23.49 35.66
N ALA A 3 -12.06 24.30 36.37
CA ALA A 3 -11.50 25.49 37.07
C ALA A 3 -10.45 25.11 38.13
N ALA A 4 -10.56 23.92 38.72
CA ALA A 4 -9.67 23.44 39.77
C ALA A 4 -8.31 22.87 39.26
N ILE A 5 -8.07 22.79 37.95
CA ILE A 5 -6.93 22.08 37.38
C ILE A 5 -5.55 22.58 37.88
N GLU A 6 -5.43 23.85 38.22
CA GLU A 6 -4.20 24.46 38.70
C GLU A 6 -4.05 24.42 40.23
N GLN A 7 -5.08 23.98 40.94
CA GLN A 7 -5.05 23.93 42.40
C GLN A 7 -4.18 22.77 42.90
N LYS A 8 -3.34 23.05 43.92
CA LYS A 8 -2.56 22.04 44.64
C LYS A 8 -3.39 21.40 45.74
N SER A 9 -4.49 20.72 45.37
CA SER A 9 -5.45 20.07 46.25
C SER A 9 -5.92 18.75 45.65
N SER A 10 -6.67 17.94 46.44
CA SER A 10 -7.33 16.73 45.94
C SER A 10 -8.27 17.02 44.79
N GLU A 11 -9.06 18.10 44.85
CA GLU A 11 -9.90 18.52 43.74
C GLU A 11 -9.11 18.86 42.47
N GLY A 12 -7.91 19.48 42.63
CA GLY A 12 -7.04 19.76 41.52
C GLY A 12 -6.44 18.46 40.90
N GLU A 13 -6.13 17.46 41.71
CA GLU A 13 -5.68 16.16 41.22
C GLU A 13 -6.77 15.41 40.46
N ASP A 14 -8.00 15.41 41.01
CA ASP A 14 -9.15 14.82 40.32
C ASP A 14 -9.42 15.51 38.99
N ALA A 15 -9.33 16.83 38.93
CA ALA A 15 -9.47 17.60 37.71
C ALA A 15 -8.38 17.24 36.67
N ARG A 16 -7.14 17.09 37.11
CA ARG A 16 -6.03 16.66 36.25
C ARG A 16 -6.23 15.22 35.73
N GLN A 17 -6.71 14.30 36.56
CA GLN A 17 -7.03 12.93 36.14
C GLN A 17 -8.15 12.88 35.10
N GLN A 18 -9.21 13.68 35.28
CA GLN A 18 -10.30 13.80 34.32
C GLN A 18 -9.78 14.32 32.97
N VAL A 19 -8.93 15.35 32.98
CA VAL A 19 -8.35 15.91 31.76
C VAL A 19 -7.39 14.91 31.10
N ARG A 20 -6.56 14.16 31.85
CA ARG A 20 -5.72 13.11 31.33
C ARG A 20 -6.54 12.01 30.65
N ALA A 21 -7.62 11.56 31.29
CA ALA A 21 -8.52 10.56 30.71
C ALA A 21 -9.13 11.07 29.39
N GLN A 22 -9.54 12.33 29.35
CA GLN A 22 -10.09 12.94 28.14
C GLN A 22 -9.01 13.12 27.05
N ILE A 23 -7.79 13.56 27.39
CA ILE A 23 -6.69 13.69 26.44
C ILE A 23 -6.27 12.32 25.90
N SER A 24 -6.30 11.27 26.73
CA SER A 24 -5.92 9.92 26.27
C SER A 24 -6.85 9.36 25.19
N THR A 25 -8.12 9.80 25.14
CA THR A 25 -9.04 9.41 24.06
C THR A 25 -8.64 10.02 22.70
N PHE A 26 -7.95 11.16 22.69
CA PHE A 26 -7.41 11.75 21.45
C PHE A 26 -6.12 11.06 20.97
N GLY A 27 -5.52 10.19 21.78
CA GLY A 27 -4.34 9.42 21.40
C GLY A 27 -4.57 8.56 20.16
N GLU A 28 -5.79 8.08 19.96
CA GLU A 28 -6.18 7.29 18.78
C GLU A 28 -6.13 8.12 17.48
N GLU A 29 -6.42 9.43 17.55
CA GLU A 29 -6.33 10.33 16.41
C GLU A 29 -4.88 10.50 15.92
N PHE A 30 -3.92 10.44 16.83
CA PHE A 30 -2.50 10.55 16.52
C PHE A 30 -1.83 9.20 16.24
N ALA A 31 -2.36 8.11 16.81
CA ALA A 31 -1.89 6.74 16.58
C ALA A 31 -2.69 6.07 15.44
N SER A 32 -2.85 6.75 14.30
CA SER A 32 -3.70 6.34 13.19
C SER A 32 -2.91 5.90 11.96
N ILE A 33 -1.73 5.31 12.15
CA ILE A 33 -0.89 4.86 11.03
C ILE A 33 -1.59 3.80 10.16
N GLY A 34 -2.47 2.99 10.75
CA GLY A 34 -3.29 2.04 10.03
C GLY A 34 -4.27 2.72 9.06
N VAL A 35 -4.85 3.87 9.44
CA VAL A 35 -5.68 4.67 8.53
C VAL A 35 -4.83 5.31 7.44
N GLN A 36 -3.69 5.89 7.82
CA GLN A 36 -2.85 6.66 6.89
C GLN A 36 -2.19 5.79 5.81
N LEU A 37 -1.72 4.60 6.16
CA LEU A 37 -1.01 3.69 5.26
C LEU A 37 -1.84 2.46 4.86
N GLY A 38 -2.87 2.13 5.61
CA GLY A 38 -3.71 0.96 5.40
C GLY A 38 -4.99 1.22 4.60
N ALA A 39 -5.22 2.44 4.11
CA ALA A 39 -6.36 2.74 3.24
C ALA A 39 -6.35 1.85 1.99
N ARG A 40 -7.53 1.34 1.60
CA ARG A 40 -7.68 0.41 0.47
C ARG A 40 -8.86 0.79 -0.41
N TYR A 41 -8.80 0.35 -1.65
CA TYR A 41 -9.87 0.45 -2.65
C TYR A 41 -10.67 -0.87 -2.75
N ASP A 42 -11.07 -1.43 -1.60
CA ASP A 42 -11.81 -2.70 -1.55
C ASP A 42 -13.12 -2.60 -2.34
N GLY A 43 -13.37 -3.58 -3.21
CA GLY A 43 -14.56 -3.61 -4.06
C GLY A 43 -14.57 -2.62 -5.21
N SER A 44 -13.52 -1.87 -5.43
CA SER A 44 -13.42 -0.97 -6.60
C SER A 44 -13.36 -1.76 -7.90
N PRO A 45 -14.13 -1.36 -8.95
CA PRO A 45 -14.13 -2.06 -10.24
C PRO A 45 -12.78 -2.04 -10.96
N ILE A 46 -11.92 -1.07 -10.66
CA ILE A 46 -10.58 -0.94 -11.25
C ILE A 46 -9.50 -1.74 -10.51
N ILE A 47 -9.89 -2.58 -9.57
CA ILE A 47 -8.99 -3.46 -8.82
C ILE A 47 -9.33 -4.91 -9.16
N ALA A 48 -8.34 -5.66 -9.60
CA ALA A 48 -8.46 -7.10 -9.85
C ALA A 48 -8.11 -7.87 -8.55
N ALA A 49 -9.11 -8.00 -7.67
CA ALA A 49 -8.96 -8.67 -6.37
C ALA A 49 -8.59 -10.16 -6.53
N ASP A 50 -7.70 -10.66 -5.67
CA ASP A 50 -7.26 -12.06 -5.61
C ASP A 50 -7.64 -12.79 -4.32
N GLY A 51 -8.47 -12.16 -3.49
CA GLY A 51 -8.93 -12.71 -2.22
C GLY A 51 -9.66 -11.69 -1.37
N ALA A 52 -10.04 -12.09 -0.17
CA ALA A 52 -10.62 -11.18 0.81
C ALA A 52 -9.53 -10.29 1.42
N PRO A 53 -9.77 -8.98 1.56
CA PRO A 53 -8.82 -8.10 2.23
C PRO A 53 -8.73 -8.45 3.72
N PRO A 54 -7.58 -8.15 4.39
CA PRO A 54 -7.47 -8.28 5.84
C PRO A 54 -8.44 -7.32 6.54
N ALA A 55 -8.77 -7.62 7.80
CA ALA A 55 -9.55 -6.70 8.63
C ALA A 55 -8.81 -5.36 8.78
N ASP A 56 -9.58 -4.28 8.87
CA ASP A 56 -9.02 -2.95 9.14
C ASP A 56 -8.49 -2.87 10.57
N ASP A 57 -7.31 -2.30 10.71
CA ASP A 57 -6.74 -1.90 11.99
C ASP A 57 -6.34 -0.42 11.89
N TYR A 58 -7.09 0.45 12.58
CA TYR A 58 -6.87 1.90 12.51
C TYR A 58 -5.57 2.35 13.16
N VAL A 59 -5.07 1.58 14.13
CA VAL A 59 -3.89 1.89 14.94
C VAL A 59 -2.61 1.34 14.32
N ARG A 60 -2.68 0.13 13.74
CA ARG A 60 -1.52 -0.60 13.23
C ARG A 60 -1.55 -0.72 11.73
N TYR A 61 -0.43 -0.48 11.10
CA TYR A 61 -0.23 -0.77 9.68
C TYR A 61 0.45 -2.13 9.52
N THR A 62 -0.21 -3.04 8.82
CA THR A 62 0.39 -4.30 8.38
C THR A 62 0.64 -4.22 6.88
N PRO A 63 1.92 -4.20 6.43
CA PRO A 63 2.24 -4.19 5.01
C PRO A 63 1.61 -5.38 4.30
N SER A 64 0.95 -5.12 3.18
CA SER A 64 0.32 -6.16 2.35
C SER A 64 0.33 -5.72 0.89
N SER A 65 0.58 -6.64 -0.01
CA SER A 65 0.49 -6.42 -1.46
C SER A 65 -0.86 -6.82 -2.04
N ILE A 66 -1.89 -6.99 -1.21
CA ILE A 66 -3.25 -7.32 -1.68
C ILE A 66 -3.73 -6.24 -2.66
N PRO A 67 -4.33 -6.62 -3.80
CA PRO A 67 -4.93 -5.66 -4.72
C PRO A 67 -5.94 -4.76 -4.03
N GLY A 68 -5.85 -3.46 -4.29
CA GLY A 68 -6.61 -2.42 -3.61
C GLY A 68 -5.85 -1.78 -2.44
N GLY A 69 -4.82 -2.41 -1.90
CA GLY A 69 -3.96 -1.87 -0.86
C GLY A 69 -2.82 -1.00 -1.42
N ARG A 70 -2.31 -0.09 -0.58
CA ARG A 70 -1.09 0.63 -0.89
C ARG A 70 0.08 -0.36 -0.94
N MET A 71 0.93 -0.29 -1.98
CA MET A 71 2.09 -1.17 -2.10
C MET A 71 3.01 -1.05 -0.88
N PRO A 72 3.53 -2.18 -0.34
CA PRO A 72 4.47 -2.17 0.76
C PRO A 72 5.77 -1.45 0.38
N HIS A 73 6.32 -0.70 1.35
CA HIS A 73 7.65 -0.13 1.20
C HIS A 73 8.73 -1.22 1.27
N PHE A 74 9.76 -1.09 0.44
CA PHE A 74 10.94 -1.94 0.46
C PHE A 74 12.21 -1.11 0.26
N TRP A 75 13.22 -1.34 1.11
CA TRP A 75 14.55 -0.76 0.93
C TRP A 75 15.39 -1.65 0.01
N MET A 76 15.82 -1.10 -1.12
CA MET A 76 16.71 -1.78 -2.05
C MET A 76 18.17 -1.59 -1.61
N ASP A 77 19.03 -2.52 -2.04
CA ASP A 77 20.49 -2.45 -1.86
C ASP A 77 20.96 -2.29 -0.40
N GLY A 78 20.12 -2.68 0.59
CA GLY A 78 20.44 -2.56 2.01
C GLY A 78 20.62 -1.14 2.55
N GLY A 79 20.37 -0.13 1.70
CA GLY A 79 20.49 1.28 2.04
C GLY A 79 19.21 1.86 2.67
N ARG A 80 19.36 2.99 3.36
CA ARG A 80 18.25 3.80 3.90
C ARG A 80 18.36 5.27 3.47
N GLY A 81 19.10 5.53 2.40
CA GLY A 81 19.28 6.84 1.85
C GLY A 81 18.35 7.16 0.68
N TYR A 82 18.38 8.38 0.22
CA TYR A 82 17.68 8.81 -0.99
C TYR A 82 18.06 7.93 -2.19
N GLY A 83 17.08 7.51 -2.97
CA GLY A 83 17.25 6.61 -4.11
C GLY A 83 17.28 5.12 -3.75
N SER A 84 17.26 4.75 -2.45
CA SER A 84 17.26 3.35 -1.99
C SER A 84 15.88 2.79 -1.75
N SER A 85 14.85 3.61 -1.74
CA SER A 85 13.45 3.16 -1.60
C SER A 85 12.91 2.64 -2.94
N LEU A 86 12.11 1.59 -2.91
CA LEU A 86 11.36 1.16 -4.08
C LEU A 86 10.50 2.29 -4.66
N PHE A 87 9.94 3.17 -3.81
CA PHE A 87 9.19 4.34 -4.25
C PHE A 87 10.03 5.33 -5.07
N ASP A 88 11.34 5.43 -4.80
CA ASP A 88 12.26 6.31 -5.56
C ASP A 88 12.52 5.81 -6.99
N ARG A 89 12.20 4.53 -7.27
CA ARG A 89 12.36 3.91 -8.58
C ARG A 89 11.09 3.92 -9.42
N MET A 90 9.97 4.32 -8.83
CA MET A 90 8.69 4.36 -9.53
C MET A 90 8.47 5.71 -10.20
N GLY A 91 8.02 5.65 -11.47
CA GLY A 91 7.59 6.82 -12.22
C GLY A 91 6.12 7.19 -11.94
N PHE A 92 5.56 8.08 -12.78
CA PHE A 92 4.16 8.51 -12.73
C PHE A 92 3.25 7.69 -13.66
N CYS A 93 3.65 6.47 -14.02
CA CYS A 93 2.90 5.54 -14.85
C CYS A 93 2.52 4.28 -14.07
N PHE A 94 1.79 3.37 -14.72
CA PHE A 94 1.65 2.02 -14.17
C PHE A 94 3.02 1.35 -14.12
N THR A 95 3.27 0.62 -13.05
CA THR A 95 4.55 -0.09 -12.87
C THR A 95 4.27 -1.58 -12.64
N LEU A 96 4.83 -2.44 -13.50
CA LEU A 96 4.81 -3.88 -13.31
C LEU A 96 6.10 -4.30 -12.60
N LEU A 97 6.00 -4.60 -11.31
CA LEU A 97 7.11 -5.16 -10.55
C LEU A 97 7.30 -6.62 -10.92
N ARG A 98 8.54 -7.00 -11.22
CA ARG A 98 8.98 -8.38 -11.45
C ARG A 98 9.95 -8.77 -10.33
N LEU A 99 9.51 -9.67 -9.45
CA LEU A 99 10.09 -9.91 -8.14
C LEU A 99 10.86 -11.23 -8.07
N GLY A 100 11.91 -11.28 -7.23
CA GLY A 100 12.59 -12.51 -6.85
C GLY A 100 13.56 -13.10 -7.88
N GLY A 101 14.03 -12.32 -8.83
CA GLY A 101 15.10 -12.73 -9.77
C GLY A 101 14.70 -13.77 -10.81
N LYS A 102 13.44 -14.24 -10.82
CA LYS A 102 12.90 -15.02 -11.93
C LYS A 102 12.40 -14.06 -12.99
N ALA A 103 12.93 -14.18 -14.20
CA ALA A 103 12.43 -13.43 -15.34
C ALA A 103 11.05 -13.99 -15.76
N ALA A 104 10.00 -13.65 -15.03
CA ALA A 104 8.65 -13.94 -15.49
C ALA A 104 8.41 -13.19 -16.82
N ASP A 105 7.80 -13.86 -17.78
CA ASP A 105 7.49 -13.25 -19.08
C ASP A 105 6.39 -12.18 -18.88
N THR A 106 6.70 -10.94 -19.23
CA THR A 106 5.80 -9.79 -19.15
C THR A 106 5.30 -9.33 -20.51
N GLY A 107 5.79 -9.94 -21.59
CA GLY A 107 5.57 -9.50 -22.97
C GLY A 107 4.09 -9.33 -23.34
N ALA A 108 3.22 -10.23 -22.90
CA ALA A 108 1.78 -10.16 -23.17
C ALA A 108 1.13 -8.94 -22.48
N ILE A 109 1.51 -8.64 -21.23
CA ILE A 109 1.02 -7.46 -20.49
C ILE A 109 1.51 -6.17 -21.15
N GLU A 110 2.80 -6.13 -21.52
CA GLU A 110 3.39 -4.98 -22.19
C GLU A 110 2.76 -4.72 -23.56
N GLN A 111 2.47 -5.78 -24.32
CA GLN A 111 1.80 -5.66 -25.62
C GLN A 111 0.38 -5.12 -25.45
N ALA A 112 -0.37 -5.63 -24.50
CA ALA A 112 -1.72 -5.13 -24.19
C ALA A 112 -1.70 -3.68 -23.72
N ALA A 113 -0.71 -3.27 -22.91
CA ALA A 113 -0.53 -1.89 -22.48
C ALA A 113 -0.27 -0.96 -23.68
N ARG A 114 0.62 -1.34 -24.57
CA ARG A 114 0.90 -0.58 -25.81
C ARG A 114 -0.35 -0.46 -26.69
N ALA A 115 -1.09 -1.54 -26.88
CA ALA A 115 -2.30 -1.55 -27.70
C ALA A 115 -3.39 -0.59 -27.16
N ARG A 116 -3.44 -0.40 -25.85
CA ARG A 116 -4.38 0.51 -25.17
C ARG A 116 -3.83 1.90 -24.90
N ASN A 117 -2.60 2.20 -25.30
CA ASN A 117 -1.89 3.44 -24.95
C ASN A 117 -1.82 3.67 -23.43
N VAL A 118 -1.72 2.59 -22.64
CA VAL A 118 -1.50 2.66 -21.19
C VAL A 118 0.00 2.76 -20.92
N PRO A 119 0.49 3.86 -20.34
CA PRO A 119 1.89 3.97 -19.96
C PRO A 119 2.23 2.92 -18.89
N LEU A 120 3.10 1.97 -19.24
CA LEU A 120 3.54 0.89 -18.38
C LEU A 120 5.05 0.80 -18.38
N GLU A 121 5.64 0.76 -17.19
CA GLU A 121 7.05 0.48 -16.96
C GLU A 121 7.19 -0.89 -16.29
N VAL A 122 8.20 -1.67 -16.69
CA VAL A 122 8.57 -2.92 -16.01
C VAL A 122 9.80 -2.67 -15.16
N LEU A 123 9.69 -2.97 -13.87
CA LEU A 123 10.77 -2.78 -12.91
C LEU A 123 11.20 -4.13 -12.32
N ASP A 124 12.45 -4.50 -12.55
CA ASP A 124 13.06 -5.71 -12.00
C ASP A 124 13.54 -5.47 -10.55
N ILE A 125 13.05 -6.29 -9.64
CA ILE A 125 13.44 -6.30 -8.23
C ILE A 125 13.98 -7.69 -7.89
N PRO A 126 15.29 -7.95 -8.10
CA PRO A 126 15.89 -9.25 -7.92
C PRO A 126 16.13 -9.64 -6.44
N HIS A 127 15.32 -9.10 -5.53
CA HIS A 127 15.42 -9.33 -4.08
C HIS A 127 14.39 -10.37 -3.64
N PHE A 128 14.85 -11.45 -3.02
CA PHE A 128 13.96 -12.48 -2.49
C PHE A 128 13.09 -11.95 -1.36
N ASP A 129 13.63 -11.12 -0.47
CA ASP A 129 12.87 -10.48 0.63
C ASP A 129 11.71 -9.63 0.09
N ALA A 130 11.90 -8.94 -1.04
CA ALA A 130 10.82 -8.22 -1.71
C ALA A 130 9.76 -9.19 -2.24
N ARG A 131 10.18 -10.30 -2.84
CA ARG A 131 9.26 -11.34 -3.33
C ARG A 131 8.44 -11.93 -2.17
N ASP A 132 9.06 -12.18 -1.02
CA ASP A 132 8.38 -12.69 0.17
C ASP A 132 7.39 -11.68 0.74
N LEU A 133 7.77 -10.39 0.80
CA LEU A 133 6.90 -9.29 1.23
C LEU A 133 5.67 -9.13 0.31
N TYR A 134 5.86 -9.26 -0.99
CA TYR A 134 4.79 -9.10 -1.99
C TYR A 134 4.04 -10.40 -2.29
N GLU A 135 4.55 -11.56 -1.86
CA GLU A 135 3.92 -12.89 -1.98
C GLU A 135 3.69 -13.39 -3.42
N ARG A 136 4.07 -12.63 -4.43
CA ARG A 136 3.86 -12.93 -5.85
C ARG A 136 5.10 -12.59 -6.66
N ASP A 137 5.21 -13.16 -7.84
CA ASP A 137 6.32 -12.91 -8.76
C ASP A 137 6.08 -11.65 -9.61
N LEU A 138 4.81 -11.29 -9.83
CA LEU A 138 4.39 -10.12 -10.60
C LEU A 138 3.38 -9.29 -9.79
N VAL A 139 3.59 -7.99 -9.76
CA VAL A 139 2.65 -7.04 -9.10
C VAL A 139 2.49 -5.81 -9.97
N LEU A 140 1.27 -5.51 -10.37
CA LEU A 140 0.93 -4.33 -11.15
C LEU A 140 0.45 -3.22 -10.22
N VAL A 141 1.21 -2.15 -10.20
CA VAL A 141 1.01 -0.98 -9.34
C VAL A 141 0.51 0.19 -10.17
N ARG A 142 -0.47 0.90 -9.66
CA ARG A 142 -1.03 2.12 -10.24
C ARG A 142 -0.12 3.33 -9.98
N PRO A 143 -0.29 4.43 -10.75
CA PRO A 143 0.48 5.66 -10.52
C PRO A 143 0.32 6.25 -9.11
N ASP A 144 -0.80 5.98 -8.44
CA ASP A 144 -1.07 6.39 -7.05
C ASP A 144 -0.47 5.44 -5.99
N GLN A 145 0.39 4.50 -6.41
CA GLN A 145 1.10 3.53 -5.56
C GLN A 145 0.20 2.46 -4.92
N TYR A 146 -0.99 2.23 -5.47
CA TYR A 146 -1.87 1.14 -5.05
C TYR A 146 -1.73 -0.06 -5.98
N VAL A 147 -1.80 -1.25 -5.40
CA VAL A 147 -1.74 -2.51 -6.16
C VAL A 147 -3.05 -2.71 -6.91
N ALA A 148 -2.99 -2.79 -8.24
CA ALA A 148 -4.15 -3.08 -9.08
C ALA A 148 -4.39 -4.58 -9.28
N TRP A 149 -3.29 -5.34 -9.37
CA TRP A 149 -3.28 -6.77 -9.63
C TRP A 149 -1.97 -7.39 -9.17
N ARG A 150 -1.96 -8.70 -8.86
CA ARG A 150 -0.75 -9.49 -8.60
C ARG A 150 -0.95 -10.96 -9.04
N GLY A 151 0.15 -11.64 -9.37
CA GLY A 151 0.13 -13.04 -9.77
C GLY A 151 1.51 -13.65 -9.86
N ASN A 152 1.61 -14.98 -10.00
CA ASN A 152 2.88 -15.70 -10.22
C ASN A 152 3.14 -15.96 -11.71
N ALA A 153 2.21 -15.62 -12.57
CA ALA A 153 2.29 -15.68 -14.02
C ALA A 153 1.43 -14.56 -14.61
N PRO A 154 1.64 -14.17 -15.87
CA PRO A 154 0.74 -13.24 -16.56
C PRO A 154 -0.72 -13.70 -16.48
N PRO A 155 -1.68 -12.77 -16.40
CA PRO A 155 -3.09 -13.12 -16.39
C PRO A 155 -3.48 -13.82 -17.72
N PRO A 156 -4.48 -14.69 -17.73
CA PRO A 156 -4.94 -15.36 -18.95
C PRO A 156 -5.38 -14.40 -20.06
N ASP A 157 -5.90 -13.23 -19.66
CA ASP A 157 -6.34 -12.17 -20.58
C ASP A 157 -5.75 -10.83 -20.10
N PRO A 158 -4.53 -10.48 -20.54
CA PRO A 158 -3.88 -9.21 -20.18
C PRO A 158 -4.65 -7.98 -20.69
N ASP A 159 -5.32 -8.07 -21.83
CA ASP A 159 -6.09 -6.97 -22.41
C ASP A 159 -7.29 -6.62 -21.53
N ARG A 160 -8.02 -7.63 -21.06
CA ARG A 160 -9.12 -7.46 -20.13
C ARG A 160 -8.65 -6.89 -18.79
N LEU A 161 -7.51 -7.38 -18.27
CA LEU A 161 -6.94 -6.82 -17.04
C LEU A 161 -6.65 -5.34 -17.20
N LEU A 162 -5.98 -4.93 -18.29
CA LEU A 162 -5.65 -3.53 -18.51
C LEU A 162 -6.90 -2.68 -18.73
N ALA A 163 -7.91 -3.18 -19.46
CA ALA A 163 -9.19 -2.50 -19.58
C ALA A 163 -9.82 -2.22 -18.20
N GLN A 164 -9.82 -3.23 -17.35
CA GLN A 164 -10.37 -3.13 -15.98
C GLN A 164 -9.65 -2.06 -15.18
N ILE A 165 -8.32 -2.12 -15.07
CA ILE A 165 -7.56 -1.22 -14.18
C ILE A 165 -7.54 0.25 -14.62
N VAL A 166 -7.83 0.53 -15.89
CA VAL A 166 -8.01 1.90 -16.40
C VAL A 166 -9.48 2.34 -16.45
N GLY A 167 -10.41 1.47 -16.03
CA GLY A 167 -11.84 1.80 -16.01
C GLY A 167 -12.49 1.86 -17.39
N ALA A 168 -11.97 1.12 -18.39
CA ALA A 168 -12.47 1.05 -19.76
C ALA A 168 -13.31 -0.21 -20.02
N THR A 169 -14.06 -0.69 -19.01
CA THR A 169 -14.95 -1.86 -19.08
C THR A 169 -16.40 -1.45 -19.29
#